data_394cab6ed28a3e1a930b2ab895d7804d
#
_entry.id   394cab6ed28a3e1a930b2ab895d7804d
#
_cell.length_a   1.000
_cell.length_b   1.000
_cell.length_c   1.000
_cell.angle_alpha   90.00
_cell.angle_beta   90.00
_cell.angle_gamma   90.00
#
_symmetry.space_group_name_H-M   'P 1'
#
loop_
_entity.id
_entity.type
_entity.pdbx_description
1 polymer ?
#
loop_
_entity_poly.entity_id
_entity_poly.type
_entity_poly.pdbx_seq_one_letter_code
_entity_poly.pdbx_strand_id
1 'polypeptide(L)'
;MAAPIPRNADAALRMLEQGDATGAELAAQAALLTRPEAAAWRVVLALALSHQRRANEALPHFEALVTQQAQVPEHWSNLGNCLCELDREQEALAPLQHAFQLGERSAGLFHALARAELAHGRPIPALTCIDRALEQLPIDAEFLLLRARVLFAMDETEAAGEVIATLRDPALPLALRVEAAEIQLNLAQFGPAQAAFEALLGEDATHPSALIGLATCHERSNRLEEARQVRAQVDVTRINMHPDVASALKQLDARLAERGGDHAQARALLEDVLAKPPRDPALRTNLRFELGKVCAAQKDTHAAIAAFTAGHAERLASVTSAHPALFREDGLLAVLDKDVPAFSPGDRAGTDDGHRDPVFVVGFPRSGTTLLEQLLDAHAALASFDEQPFLQRLVTRMNSTAPGYPAGLPAMTSHLRQDFRTQYFGDVAKQRPDLGARRPVDKNPLYLVRLPLAAALFPDTQIILALRHPCDVVLSCWMQNFRAPAFAVTFETLASTARMYDRVFRTYFSFKDALGLPTHVQRYEDLVDDVEGESRRLFAFLGLPWSEELLGFTERAKSRGVISTPSYTQVVQPVNRRAVGRWQLWRPWFEGEVLDTLAPWIERFGYDAD
;
A
#
# COMPACT_ATOMS: atom_id res chain seq x y z
N MET A 1 -44.68 15.44 30.06
CA MET A 1 -44.33 15.42 31.50
C MET A 1 -42.83 15.15 31.56
N ALA A 2 -42.02 16.04 32.12
CA ALA A 2 -40.59 15.82 32.32
C ALA A 2 -40.41 14.62 33.28
N ALA A 3 -39.49 13.72 32.92
CA ALA A 3 -39.15 12.57 33.78
C ALA A 3 -38.66 13.09 35.14
N PRO A 4 -38.94 12.40 36.25
CA PRO A 4 -38.50 12.83 37.55
C PRO A 4 -36.97 12.83 37.64
N ILE A 5 -36.38 13.92 38.15
CA ILE A 5 -34.94 14.07 38.36
C ILE A 5 -34.47 12.91 39.27
N PRO A 6 -33.47 12.12 38.85
CA PRO A 6 -32.97 10.97 39.60
C PRO A 6 -32.37 11.42 40.94
N ARG A 7 -32.63 10.64 42.00
CA ARG A 7 -32.20 10.99 43.37
C ARG A 7 -30.77 10.58 43.68
N ASN A 8 -30.14 9.74 42.84
CA ASN A 8 -28.76 9.32 42.99
C ASN A 8 -28.07 9.17 41.61
N ALA A 9 -26.76 9.15 41.58
CA ALA A 9 -25.95 9.04 40.36
C ALA A 9 -26.19 7.73 39.60
N ASP A 10 -26.44 6.60 40.33
CA ASP A 10 -26.69 5.30 39.67
C ASP A 10 -27.98 5.30 38.85
N ALA A 11 -29.02 6.03 39.31
CA ALA A 11 -30.25 6.18 38.55
C ALA A 11 -30.04 7.04 37.30
N ALA A 12 -29.14 8.05 37.37
CA ALA A 12 -28.80 8.86 36.21
C ALA A 12 -27.90 8.11 35.23
N LEU A 13 -27.01 7.21 35.67
CA LEU A 13 -26.27 6.29 34.79
C LEU A 13 -27.21 5.36 34.02
N ARG A 14 -28.26 4.82 34.67
CA ARG A 14 -29.27 4.03 33.96
C ARG A 14 -30.04 4.82 32.90
N MET A 15 -30.23 6.14 33.09
CA MET A 15 -30.81 7.00 32.03
C MET A 15 -29.90 7.06 30.80
N LEU A 16 -28.57 7.13 31.00
CA LEU A 16 -27.59 7.05 29.88
C LEU A 16 -27.70 5.71 29.14
N GLU A 17 -27.78 4.60 29.86
CA GLU A 17 -27.98 3.26 29.28
C GLU A 17 -29.28 3.15 28.46
N GLN A 18 -30.30 3.93 28.84
CA GLN A 18 -31.59 4.02 28.14
C GLN A 18 -31.61 5.07 27.01
N GLY A 19 -30.48 5.76 26.78
CA GLY A 19 -30.34 6.77 25.73
C GLY A 19 -30.78 8.18 26.11
N ASP A 20 -31.20 8.43 27.37
CA ASP A 20 -31.57 9.77 27.84
C ASP A 20 -30.34 10.54 28.39
N ALA A 21 -29.45 10.88 27.51
CA ALA A 21 -28.26 11.65 27.87
C ALA A 21 -28.58 13.09 28.34
N THR A 22 -29.59 13.69 27.76
CA THR A 22 -30.04 15.05 28.15
C THR A 22 -30.62 15.09 29.57
N GLY A 23 -31.45 14.13 29.91
CA GLY A 23 -32.01 14.00 31.28
C GLY A 23 -30.91 13.74 32.30
N ALA A 24 -29.97 12.87 32.00
CA ALA A 24 -28.81 12.59 32.85
C ALA A 24 -27.92 13.83 33.05
N GLU A 25 -27.68 14.61 32.00
CA GLU A 25 -26.89 15.88 32.08
C GLU A 25 -27.58 16.86 33.04
N LEU A 26 -28.86 17.14 32.85
CA LEU A 26 -29.60 18.08 33.69
C LEU A 26 -29.59 17.66 35.17
N ALA A 27 -29.77 16.36 35.43
CA ALA A 27 -29.71 15.83 36.77
C ALA A 27 -28.33 15.99 37.42
N ALA A 28 -27.26 15.72 36.66
CA ALA A 28 -25.91 15.85 37.14
C ALA A 28 -25.53 17.31 37.38
N GLN A 29 -25.89 18.23 36.50
CA GLN A 29 -25.69 19.68 36.67
C GLN A 29 -26.37 20.18 37.93
N ALA A 30 -27.66 19.84 38.17
CA ALA A 30 -28.41 20.22 39.35
C ALA A 30 -27.78 19.68 40.66
N ALA A 31 -27.26 18.46 40.64
CA ALA A 31 -26.59 17.85 41.79
C ALA A 31 -25.23 18.50 42.07
N LEU A 32 -24.46 18.83 41.04
CA LEU A 32 -23.15 19.47 41.17
C LEU A 32 -23.23 20.95 41.63
N LEU A 33 -24.34 21.65 41.37
CA LEU A 33 -24.61 22.97 41.95
C LEU A 33 -24.63 22.94 43.48
N THR A 34 -25.10 21.86 44.08
CA THR A 34 -25.16 21.73 45.55
C THR A 34 -23.98 20.96 46.12
N ARG A 35 -23.32 20.13 45.33
CA ARG A 35 -22.21 19.27 45.73
C ARG A 35 -21.13 19.27 44.66
N PRO A 36 -20.34 20.34 44.48
CA PRO A 36 -19.36 20.47 43.41
C PRO A 36 -18.29 19.35 43.36
N GLU A 37 -17.99 18.77 44.52
CA GLU A 37 -16.95 17.73 44.67
C GLU A 37 -17.49 16.31 44.55
N ALA A 38 -18.78 16.12 44.19
CA ALA A 38 -19.40 14.80 44.10
C ALA A 38 -18.93 14.06 42.82
N ALA A 39 -17.85 13.28 42.94
CA ALA A 39 -17.24 12.55 41.82
C ALA A 39 -18.25 11.70 41.03
N ALA A 40 -19.17 10.99 41.71
CA ALA A 40 -20.19 10.16 41.04
C ALA A 40 -21.08 10.99 40.09
N TRP A 41 -21.48 12.19 40.46
CA TRP A 41 -22.27 13.07 39.59
C TRP A 41 -21.42 13.70 38.48
N ARG A 42 -20.11 13.93 38.72
CA ARG A 42 -19.17 14.40 37.72
C ARG A 42 -18.96 13.34 36.62
N VAL A 43 -18.92 12.05 37.00
CA VAL A 43 -18.90 10.92 36.04
C VAL A 43 -20.14 10.95 35.15
N VAL A 44 -21.36 11.07 35.76
CA VAL A 44 -22.60 11.16 34.99
C VAL A 44 -22.58 12.31 34.00
N LEU A 45 -22.12 13.52 34.45
CA LEU A 45 -22.07 14.69 33.58
C LEU A 45 -21.11 14.49 32.42
N ALA A 46 -19.90 14.01 32.69
CA ALA A 46 -18.89 13.78 31.67
C ALA A 46 -19.36 12.75 30.63
N LEU A 47 -19.91 11.64 31.07
CA LEU A 47 -20.46 10.60 30.16
C LEU A 47 -21.66 11.12 29.37
N ALA A 48 -22.59 11.88 30.00
CA ALA A 48 -23.75 12.46 29.32
C ALA A 48 -23.32 13.42 28.20
N LEU A 49 -22.28 14.24 28.43
CA LEU A 49 -21.69 15.13 27.42
C LEU A 49 -21.01 14.36 26.29
N SER A 50 -20.26 13.28 26.59
CA SER A 50 -19.65 12.42 25.55
C SER A 50 -20.71 11.75 24.70
N HIS A 51 -21.78 11.18 25.29
CA HIS A 51 -22.90 10.59 24.53
C HIS A 51 -23.58 11.60 23.61
N GLN A 52 -23.56 12.89 23.94
CA GLN A 52 -24.09 13.98 23.13
C GLN A 52 -23.06 14.52 22.11
N ARG A 53 -21.89 13.88 21.94
CA ARG A 53 -20.81 14.33 21.07
C ARG A 53 -20.21 15.70 21.45
N ARG A 54 -20.27 16.04 22.74
CA ARG A 54 -19.76 17.31 23.32
C ARG A 54 -18.46 17.04 24.10
N ALA A 55 -17.51 16.34 23.47
CA ALA A 55 -16.28 15.91 24.11
C ALA A 55 -15.42 17.08 24.65
N ASN A 56 -15.43 18.25 23.98
CA ASN A 56 -14.74 19.45 24.50
C ASN A 56 -15.27 19.89 25.88
N GLU A 57 -16.57 19.72 26.14
CA GLU A 57 -17.17 20.07 27.42
C GLU A 57 -17.00 18.94 28.45
N ALA A 58 -16.90 17.68 27.99
CA ALA A 58 -16.65 16.52 28.84
C ALA A 58 -15.21 16.48 29.38
N LEU A 59 -14.22 16.91 28.59
CA LEU A 59 -12.79 16.81 28.90
C LEU A 59 -12.41 17.36 30.29
N PRO A 60 -12.77 18.60 30.68
CA PRO A 60 -12.39 19.14 32.01
C PRO A 60 -13.01 18.35 33.18
N HIS A 61 -14.12 17.67 32.95
CA HIS A 61 -14.73 16.80 33.96
C HIS A 61 -13.94 15.51 34.13
N PHE A 62 -13.47 14.89 33.04
CA PHE A 62 -12.61 13.71 33.12
C PHE A 62 -11.25 14.04 33.71
N GLU A 63 -10.63 15.20 33.39
CA GLU A 63 -9.39 15.66 34.00
C GLU A 63 -9.53 15.88 35.53
N ALA A 64 -10.66 16.45 35.95
CA ALA A 64 -10.96 16.59 37.40
C ALA A 64 -11.13 15.22 38.09
N LEU A 65 -11.77 14.26 37.44
CA LEU A 65 -11.98 12.91 38.00
C LEU A 65 -10.67 12.15 38.19
N VAL A 66 -9.74 12.17 37.24
CA VAL A 66 -8.43 11.50 37.40
C VAL A 66 -7.59 12.18 38.48
N THR A 67 -7.79 13.51 38.73
CA THR A 67 -7.13 14.21 39.80
C THR A 67 -7.73 13.87 41.18
N GLN A 68 -9.07 13.75 41.26
CA GLN A 68 -9.77 13.44 42.50
C GLN A 68 -9.65 11.97 42.91
N GLN A 69 -9.66 11.06 41.95
CA GLN A 69 -9.71 9.62 42.15
C GLN A 69 -8.72 8.89 41.23
N ALA A 70 -7.41 9.19 41.40
CA ALA A 70 -6.34 8.71 40.54
C ALA A 70 -6.19 7.18 40.49
N GLN A 71 -6.76 6.42 41.44
CA GLN A 71 -6.69 4.94 41.48
C GLN A 71 -7.86 4.25 40.81
N VAL A 72 -8.80 4.99 40.20
CA VAL A 72 -9.94 4.44 39.49
C VAL A 72 -9.59 4.32 38.01
N PRO A 73 -9.41 3.10 37.49
CA PRO A 73 -8.90 2.88 36.12
C PRO A 73 -9.86 3.40 35.04
N GLU A 74 -11.17 3.33 35.28
CA GLU A 74 -12.22 3.77 34.34
C GLU A 74 -12.14 5.28 34.07
N HIS A 75 -11.69 6.10 35.05
CA HIS A 75 -11.54 7.54 34.85
C HIS A 75 -10.44 7.85 33.85
N TRP A 76 -9.33 7.15 33.94
CA TRP A 76 -8.22 7.28 32.99
C TRP A 76 -8.59 6.77 31.60
N SER A 77 -9.32 5.66 31.52
CA SER A 77 -9.84 5.13 30.25
C SER A 77 -10.79 6.12 29.58
N ASN A 78 -11.73 6.69 30.35
CA ASN A 78 -12.68 7.68 29.84
C ASN A 78 -11.98 8.99 29.40
N LEU A 79 -10.96 9.44 30.14
CA LEU A 79 -10.14 10.58 29.73
C LEU A 79 -9.46 10.31 28.39
N GLY A 80 -8.84 9.14 28.23
CA GLY A 80 -8.19 8.74 27.00
C GLY A 80 -9.16 8.62 25.83
N ASN A 81 -10.33 8.02 26.04
CA ASN A 81 -11.38 7.95 25.02
C ASN A 81 -11.86 9.35 24.60
N CYS A 82 -12.09 10.25 25.56
CA CYS A 82 -12.49 11.63 25.30
C CYS A 82 -11.43 12.38 24.47
N LEU A 83 -10.15 12.19 24.77
CA LEU A 83 -9.06 12.74 23.97
C LEU A 83 -9.04 12.15 22.54
N CYS A 84 -9.30 10.86 22.37
CA CYS A 84 -9.44 10.25 21.05
C CYS A 84 -10.65 10.82 20.26
N GLU A 85 -11.78 11.12 20.94
CA GLU A 85 -12.94 11.78 20.31
C GLU A 85 -12.65 13.21 19.85
N LEU A 86 -11.64 13.86 20.45
CA LEU A 86 -11.16 15.20 20.10
C LEU A 86 -10.01 15.20 19.08
N ASP A 87 -9.70 14.06 18.46
CA ASP A 87 -8.53 13.88 17.58
C ASP A 87 -7.19 14.23 18.26
N ARG A 88 -7.10 13.98 19.57
CA ARG A 88 -5.91 14.21 20.41
C ARG A 88 -5.29 12.88 20.86
N GLU A 89 -5.22 11.90 19.94
CA GLU A 89 -4.76 10.53 20.21
C GLU A 89 -3.33 10.50 20.79
N GLN A 90 -2.49 11.44 20.39
CA GLN A 90 -1.13 11.52 20.93
C GLN A 90 -1.12 11.81 22.44
N GLU A 91 -2.06 12.60 22.92
CA GLU A 91 -2.21 12.90 24.35
C GLU A 91 -2.97 11.79 25.10
N ALA A 92 -3.79 11.00 24.39
CA ALA A 92 -4.57 9.92 24.97
C ALA A 92 -3.70 8.74 25.45
N LEU A 93 -2.52 8.53 24.87
CA LEU A 93 -1.73 7.33 25.11
C LEU A 93 -1.33 7.16 26.59
N ALA A 94 -0.85 8.20 27.23
CA ALA A 94 -0.42 8.13 28.64
C ALA A 94 -1.57 7.81 29.61
N PRO A 95 -2.74 8.50 29.54
CA PRO A 95 -3.91 8.12 30.33
C PRO A 95 -4.36 6.67 30.09
N LEU A 96 -4.43 6.23 28.84
CA LEU A 96 -4.88 4.87 28.50
C LEU A 96 -3.91 3.79 29.02
N GLN A 97 -2.59 4.03 28.92
CA GLN A 97 -1.59 3.14 29.49
C GLN A 97 -1.69 3.09 31.02
N HIS A 98 -2.00 4.22 31.66
CA HIS A 98 -2.21 4.25 33.10
C HIS A 98 -3.45 3.47 33.52
N ALA A 99 -4.58 3.59 32.80
CA ALA A 99 -5.77 2.77 33.00
C ALA A 99 -5.42 1.26 32.90
N PHE A 100 -4.65 0.89 31.87
CA PHE A 100 -4.19 -0.48 31.72
C PHE A 100 -3.32 -0.96 32.90
N GLN A 101 -2.41 -0.14 33.39
CA GLN A 101 -1.57 -0.45 34.58
C GLN A 101 -2.41 -0.66 35.85
N LEU A 102 -3.51 0.11 36.00
CA LEU A 102 -4.46 -0.02 37.10
C LEU A 102 -5.41 -1.23 36.97
N GLY A 103 -5.34 -1.98 35.87
CA GLY A 103 -6.07 -3.23 35.70
C GLY A 103 -7.28 -3.18 34.76
N GLU A 104 -7.56 -2.05 34.11
CA GLU A 104 -8.59 -1.96 33.06
C GLU A 104 -8.27 -2.88 31.89
N ARG A 105 -9.27 -3.61 31.35
CA ARG A 105 -9.10 -4.60 30.30
C ARG A 105 -10.29 -4.65 29.33
N SER A 106 -11.15 -3.62 29.28
CA SER A 106 -12.30 -3.59 28.38
C SER A 106 -11.90 -3.48 26.90
N ALA A 107 -12.79 -3.92 26.02
CA ALA A 107 -12.64 -3.76 24.58
C ALA A 107 -12.48 -2.28 24.17
N GLY A 108 -13.21 -1.37 24.84
CA GLY A 108 -13.11 0.06 24.61
C GLY A 108 -11.73 0.64 24.95
N LEU A 109 -11.10 0.20 26.07
CA LEU A 109 -9.73 0.57 26.40
C LEU A 109 -8.75 0.10 25.30
N PHE A 110 -8.86 -1.17 24.88
CA PHE A 110 -7.95 -1.71 23.86
C PHE A 110 -8.14 -1.04 22.51
N HIS A 111 -9.38 -0.71 22.13
CA HIS A 111 -9.66 0.07 20.90
C HIS A 111 -9.00 1.46 20.97
N ALA A 112 -9.18 2.19 22.07
CA ALA A 112 -8.57 3.52 22.24
C ALA A 112 -7.04 3.45 22.29
N LEU A 113 -6.47 2.44 22.95
CA LEU A 113 -5.01 2.17 22.91
C LEU A 113 -4.52 1.93 21.49
N ALA A 114 -5.26 1.14 20.70
CA ALA A 114 -4.88 0.88 19.31
C ALA A 114 -4.87 2.16 18.47
N ARG A 115 -5.87 3.04 18.62
CA ARG A 115 -5.91 4.36 17.98
C ARG A 115 -4.70 5.21 18.39
N ALA A 116 -4.44 5.31 19.69
CA ALA A 116 -3.34 6.11 20.21
C ALA A 116 -1.96 5.57 19.78
N GLU A 117 -1.76 4.25 19.79
CA GLU A 117 -0.52 3.62 19.33
C GLU A 117 -0.30 3.84 17.82
N LEU A 118 -1.36 3.73 17.01
CA LEU A 118 -1.30 4.00 15.58
C LEU A 118 -0.94 5.47 15.30
N ALA A 119 -1.54 6.42 16.03
CA ALA A 119 -1.23 7.84 15.91
C ALA A 119 0.23 8.19 16.31
N HIS A 120 0.85 7.36 17.15
CA HIS A 120 2.29 7.43 17.46
C HIS A 120 3.18 6.71 16.44
N GLY A 121 2.61 6.23 15.32
CA GLY A 121 3.35 5.47 14.31
C GLY A 121 3.83 4.10 14.82
N ARG A 122 3.14 3.47 15.75
CA ARG A 122 3.48 2.17 16.34
C ARG A 122 2.44 1.09 16.01
N PRO A 123 2.36 0.65 14.73
CA PRO A 123 1.29 -0.24 14.28
C PRO A 123 1.35 -1.65 14.88
N ILE A 124 2.52 -2.16 15.28
CA ILE A 124 2.62 -3.48 15.94
C ILE A 124 1.92 -3.51 17.30
N PRO A 125 2.19 -2.58 18.25
CA PRO A 125 1.38 -2.44 19.45
C PRO A 125 -0.10 -2.18 19.17
N ALA A 126 -0.41 -1.35 18.15
CA ALA A 126 -1.79 -1.08 17.75
C ALA A 126 -2.52 -2.37 17.32
N LEU A 127 -1.87 -3.23 16.51
CA LEU A 127 -2.44 -4.51 16.09
C LEU A 127 -2.71 -5.42 17.31
N THR A 128 -1.75 -5.50 18.22
CA THR A 128 -1.91 -6.28 19.45
C THR A 128 -3.10 -5.80 20.28
N CYS A 129 -3.30 -4.50 20.40
CA CYS A 129 -4.42 -3.93 21.14
C CYS A 129 -5.75 -4.20 20.43
N ILE A 130 -5.85 -3.94 19.12
CA ILE A 130 -7.13 -4.14 18.42
C ILE A 130 -7.54 -5.61 18.32
N ASP A 131 -6.58 -6.52 18.19
CA ASP A 131 -6.89 -7.97 18.23
C ASP A 131 -7.46 -8.37 19.59
N ARG A 132 -6.96 -7.82 20.72
CA ARG A 132 -7.55 -8.04 22.05
C ARG A 132 -8.96 -7.44 22.19
N ALA A 133 -9.22 -6.31 21.55
CA ALA A 133 -10.59 -5.75 21.52
C ALA A 133 -11.54 -6.68 20.76
N LEU A 134 -11.09 -7.21 19.61
CA LEU A 134 -11.86 -8.13 18.77
C LEU A 134 -12.03 -9.53 19.40
N GLU A 135 -11.13 -9.97 20.29
CA GLU A 135 -11.37 -11.19 21.10
C GLU A 135 -12.63 -11.06 21.96
N GLN A 136 -12.97 -9.85 22.41
CA GLN A 136 -14.15 -9.58 23.22
C GLN A 136 -15.39 -9.26 22.35
N LEU A 137 -15.22 -8.52 21.24
CA LEU A 137 -16.28 -8.10 20.32
C LEU A 137 -15.89 -8.40 18.86
N PRO A 138 -15.98 -9.67 18.41
CA PRO A 138 -15.39 -10.13 17.14
C PRO A 138 -15.98 -9.51 15.87
N ILE A 139 -17.21 -9.00 15.94
CA ILE A 139 -17.93 -8.46 14.76
C ILE A 139 -18.16 -6.95 14.85
N ASP A 140 -17.50 -6.26 15.79
CA ASP A 140 -17.62 -4.82 15.89
C ASP A 140 -17.00 -4.13 14.66
N ALA A 141 -17.81 -3.35 13.96
CA ALA A 141 -17.39 -2.76 12.68
C ALA A 141 -16.33 -1.66 12.84
N GLU A 142 -16.38 -0.88 13.93
CA GLU A 142 -15.36 0.15 14.22
C GLU A 142 -14.01 -0.51 14.54
N PHE A 143 -14.03 -1.63 15.27
CA PHE A 143 -12.82 -2.37 15.59
C PHE A 143 -12.23 -3.04 14.36
N LEU A 144 -13.06 -3.63 13.50
CA LEU A 144 -12.62 -4.21 12.24
C LEU A 144 -12.04 -3.15 11.30
N LEU A 145 -12.66 -1.98 11.20
CA LEU A 145 -12.10 -0.85 10.42
C LEU A 145 -10.73 -0.41 10.95
N LEU A 146 -10.61 -0.22 12.25
CA LEU A 146 -9.32 0.13 12.85
C LEU A 146 -8.28 -0.96 12.60
N ARG A 147 -8.64 -2.24 12.70
CA ARG A 147 -7.76 -3.35 12.35
C ARG A 147 -7.29 -3.28 10.89
N ALA A 148 -8.19 -3.00 9.96
CA ALA A 148 -7.83 -2.84 8.55
C ALA A 148 -6.87 -1.65 8.33
N ARG A 149 -7.10 -0.52 9.02
CA ARG A 149 -6.19 0.64 8.99
C ARG A 149 -4.79 0.30 9.54
N VAL A 150 -4.74 -0.43 10.64
CA VAL A 150 -3.45 -0.87 11.24
C VAL A 150 -2.72 -1.80 10.28
N LEU A 151 -3.39 -2.80 9.70
CA LEU A 151 -2.82 -3.70 8.70
C LEU A 151 -2.34 -2.94 7.46
N PHE A 152 -3.11 -1.97 6.99
CA PHE A 152 -2.70 -1.11 5.87
C PHE A 152 -1.45 -0.28 6.21
N ALA A 153 -1.36 0.25 7.43
CA ALA A 153 -0.17 0.98 7.89
C ALA A 153 1.07 0.07 8.00
N MET A 154 0.87 -1.24 8.15
CA MET A 154 1.93 -2.25 8.12
C MET A 154 2.24 -2.75 6.70
N ASP A 155 1.60 -2.23 5.66
CA ASP A 155 1.65 -2.73 4.27
C ASP A 155 1.15 -4.18 4.09
N GLU A 156 0.41 -4.71 5.07
CA GLU A 156 -0.27 -6.02 5.00
C GLU A 156 -1.58 -5.87 4.20
N THR A 157 -1.44 -5.54 2.91
CA THR A 157 -2.56 -5.11 2.05
C THR A 157 -3.57 -6.23 1.77
N GLU A 158 -3.12 -7.49 1.68
CA GLU A 158 -3.99 -8.65 1.48
C GLU A 158 -4.88 -8.86 2.72
N ALA A 159 -4.28 -8.89 3.91
CA ALA A 159 -5.00 -9.04 5.17
C ALA A 159 -5.96 -7.87 5.44
N ALA A 160 -5.55 -6.62 5.13
CA ALA A 160 -6.44 -5.46 5.24
C ALA A 160 -7.66 -5.60 4.30
N GLY A 161 -7.44 -6.05 3.07
CA GLY A 161 -8.51 -6.29 2.09
C GLY A 161 -9.50 -7.37 2.53
N GLU A 162 -9.02 -8.46 3.14
CA GLU A 162 -9.85 -9.52 3.70
C GLU A 162 -10.76 -8.98 4.82
N VAL A 163 -10.21 -8.17 5.72
CA VAL A 163 -11.00 -7.54 6.79
C VAL A 163 -12.08 -6.62 6.20
N ILE A 164 -11.73 -5.73 5.27
CA ILE A 164 -12.69 -4.82 4.63
C ILE A 164 -13.77 -5.59 3.87
N ALA A 165 -13.47 -6.74 3.28
CA ALA A 165 -14.46 -7.54 2.58
C ALA A 165 -15.58 -8.07 3.49
N THR A 166 -15.36 -8.12 4.80
CA THR A 166 -16.39 -8.49 5.79
C THR A 166 -17.36 -7.35 6.12
N LEU A 167 -17.00 -6.08 5.83
CA LEU A 167 -17.77 -4.88 6.17
C LEU A 167 -18.68 -4.42 5.02
N ARG A 168 -19.52 -5.33 4.51
CA ARG A 168 -20.42 -5.05 3.36
C ARG A 168 -21.88 -4.82 3.75
N ASP A 169 -22.18 -4.79 5.04
CA ASP A 169 -23.55 -4.60 5.51
C ASP A 169 -24.00 -3.15 5.22
N PRO A 170 -25.04 -2.93 4.39
CA PRO A 170 -25.58 -1.61 4.12
C PRO A 170 -26.25 -0.96 5.36
N ALA A 171 -26.55 -1.74 6.40
CA ALA A 171 -27.07 -1.23 7.67
C ALA A 171 -26.02 -0.54 8.55
N LEU A 172 -24.73 -0.67 8.22
CA LEU A 172 -23.66 0.04 8.93
C LEU A 172 -23.81 1.56 8.79
N PRO A 173 -23.43 2.32 9.83
CA PRO A 173 -23.42 3.79 9.76
C PRO A 173 -22.69 4.31 8.52
N LEU A 174 -23.23 5.37 7.92
CA LEU A 174 -22.68 5.99 6.69
C LEU A 174 -21.18 6.29 6.83
N ALA A 175 -20.74 6.83 7.97
CA ALA A 175 -19.34 7.17 8.23
C ALA A 175 -18.42 5.95 8.12
N LEU A 176 -18.81 4.80 8.68
CA LEU A 176 -18.00 3.57 8.63
C LEU A 176 -17.91 3.01 7.21
N ARG A 177 -18.99 3.12 6.43
CA ARG A 177 -19.00 2.69 5.02
C ARG A 177 -18.13 3.60 4.14
N VAL A 178 -18.11 4.91 4.41
CA VAL A 178 -17.20 5.86 3.74
C VAL A 178 -15.75 5.47 4.02
N GLU A 179 -15.41 5.27 5.29
CA GLU A 179 -14.05 4.86 5.69
C GLU A 179 -13.64 3.52 5.06
N ALA A 180 -14.53 2.54 5.02
CA ALA A 180 -14.28 1.27 4.35
C ALA A 180 -13.98 1.45 2.85
N ALA A 181 -14.73 2.32 2.16
CA ALA A 181 -14.51 2.63 0.75
C ALA A 181 -13.17 3.38 0.52
N GLU A 182 -12.79 4.28 1.42
CA GLU A 182 -11.49 4.97 1.38
C GLU A 182 -10.32 3.98 1.57
N ILE A 183 -10.46 3.01 2.47
CA ILE A 183 -9.45 1.95 2.63
C ILE A 183 -9.37 1.09 1.36
N GLN A 184 -10.49 0.72 0.74
CA GLN A 184 -10.48 -0.01 -0.56
C GLN A 184 -9.77 0.79 -1.66
N LEU A 185 -10.02 2.10 -1.74
CA LEU A 185 -9.34 2.99 -2.67
C LEU A 185 -7.83 2.99 -2.42
N ASN A 186 -7.41 3.09 -1.16
CA ASN A 186 -6.00 3.07 -0.76
C ASN A 186 -5.34 1.71 -1.03
N LEU A 187 -6.09 0.61 -0.96
CA LEU A 187 -5.65 -0.73 -1.35
C LEU A 187 -5.59 -0.93 -2.88
N ALA A 188 -5.87 0.12 -3.67
CA ALA A 188 -5.99 0.08 -5.13
C ALA A 188 -7.08 -0.87 -5.66
N GLN A 189 -8.08 -1.17 -4.83
CA GLN A 189 -9.29 -1.92 -5.21
C GLN A 189 -10.31 -0.98 -5.86
N PHE A 190 -9.95 -0.36 -7.00
CA PHE A 190 -10.71 0.74 -7.59
C PHE A 190 -12.15 0.38 -7.98
N GLY A 191 -12.39 -0.83 -8.49
CA GLY A 191 -13.74 -1.28 -8.84
C GLY A 191 -14.67 -1.40 -7.62
N PRO A 192 -14.30 -2.17 -6.58
CA PRO A 192 -15.02 -2.24 -5.31
C PRO A 192 -15.21 -0.87 -4.65
N ALA A 193 -14.16 -0.03 -4.60
CA ALA A 193 -14.24 1.32 -4.03
C ALA A 193 -15.23 2.21 -4.79
N GLN A 194 -15.19 2.19 -6.13
CA GLN A 194 -16.13 2.93 -6.96
C GLN A 194 -17.59 2.52 -6.65
N ALA A 195 -17.87 1.21 -6.66
CA ALA A 195 -19.22 0.72 -6.37
C ALA A 195 -19.70 1.14 -4.97
N ALA A 196 -18.81 1.13 -3.98
CA ALA A 196 -19.12 1.58 -2.62
C ALA A 196 -19.43 3.09 -2.59
N PHE A 197 -18.62 3.93 -3.23
CA PHE A 197 -18.89 5.38 -3.29
C PHE A 197 -20.16 5.70 -4.07
N GLU A 198 -20.47 5.01 -5.15
CA GLU A 198 -21.72 5.17 -5.90
C GLU A 198 -22.94 4.81 -5.03
N ALA A 199 -22.86 3.74 -4.25
CA ALA A 199 -23.94 3.37 -3.32
C ALA A 199 -24.14 4.44 -2.22
N LEU A 200 -23.06 4.99 -1.66
CA LEU A 200 -23.10 6.05 -0.66
C LEU A 200 -23.73 7.35 -1.24
N LEU A 201 -23.38 7.71 -2.47
CA LEU A 201 -23.96 8.86 -3.15
C LEU A 201 -25.43 8.65 -3.55
N GLY A 202 -25.89 7.42 -3.64
CA GLY A 202 -27.31 7.09 -3.77
C GLY A 202 -28.12 7.47 -2.52
N GLU A 203 -27.50 7.54 -1.33
CA GLU A 203 -28.12 7.92 -0.05
C GLU A 203 -27.93 9.42 0.26
N ASP A 204 -26.71 9.94 0.06
CA ASP A 204 -26.38 11.37 0.17
C ASP A 204 -25.56 11.82 -1.07
N ALA A 205 -26.25 12.29 -2.08
CA ALA A 205 -25.66 12.74 -3.36
C ALA A 205 -24.63 13.87 -3.22
N THR A 206 -24.57 14.51 -2.05
CA THR A 206 -23.69 15.66 -1.79
C THR A 206 -22.57 15.35 -0.79
N HIS A 207 -22.39 14.08 -0.40
CA HIS A 207 -21.40 13.69 0.60
C HIS A 207 -19.98 13.97 0.10
N PRO A 208 -19.19 14.88 0.72
CA PRO A 208 -17.93 15.35 0.16
C PRO A 208 -16.88 14.24 -0.03
N SER A 209 -16.63 13.41 1.01
CA SER A 209 -15.65 12.32 0.92
C SER A 209 -16.04 11.30 -0.15
N ALA A 210 -17.32 10.98 -0.31
CA ALA A 210 -17.78 10.04 -1.33
C ALA A 210 -17.58 10.59 -2.75
N LEU A 211 -17.86 11.88 -2.97
CA LEU A 211 -17.59 12.56 -4.26
C LEU A 211 -16.09 12.59 -4.57
N ILE A 212 -15.24 12.95 -3.59
CA ILE A 212 -13.78 12.99 -3.77
C ILE A 212 -13.25 11.57 -4.03
N GLY A 213 -13.72 10.58 -3.29
CA GLY A 213 -13.35 9.17 -3.46
C GLY A 213 -13.74 8.66 -4.85
N LEU A 214 -14.97 8.90 -5.31
CA LEU A 214 -15.44 8.52 -6.64
C LEU A 214 -14.64 9.22 -7.75
N ALA A 215 -14.40 10.53 -7.63
CA ALA A 215 -13.58 11.27 -8.59
C ALA A 215 -12.13 10.74 -8.63
N THR A 216 -11.59 10.35 -7.48
CA THR A 216 -10.26 9.70 -7.41
C THR A 216 -10.26 8.33 -8.08
N CYS A 217 -11.31 7.51 -7.90
CA CYS A 217 -11.45 6.24 -8.62
C CYS A 217 -11.44 6.45 -10.14
N HIS A 218 -12.17 7.46 -10.64
CA HIS A 218 -12.19 7.81 -12.06
C HIS A 218 -10.81 8.28 -12.55
N GLU A 219 -10.13 9.17 -11.79
CA GLU A 219 -8.77 9.63 -12.15
C GLU A 219 -7.80 8.44 -12.23
N ARG A 220 -7.79 7.56 -11.23
CA ARG A 220 -6.93 6.38 -11.17
C ARG A 220 -7.24 5.35 -12.26
N SER A 221 -8.48 5.33 -12.75
CA SER A 221 -8.92 4.51 -13.89
C SER A 221 -8.78 5.23 -15.24
N ASN A 222 -8.07 6.37 -15.31
CA ASN A 222 -7.84 7.19 -16.52
C ASN A 222 -9.13 7.75 -17.16
N ARG A 223 -10.21 7.86 -16.41
CA ARG A 223 -11.48 8.46 -16.83
C ARG A 223 -11.53 9.93 -16.37
N LEU A 224 -10.72 10.76 -17.02
CA LEU A 224 -10.44 12.13 -16.54
C LEU A 224 -11.63 13.06 -16.65
N GLU A 225 -12.48 12.89 -17.66
CA GLU A 225 -13.67 13.74 -17.83
C GLU A 225 -14.72 13.43 -16.75
N GLU A 226 -14.94 12.15 -16.46
CA GLU A 226 -15.83 11.72 -15.38
C GLU A 226 -15.28 12.19 -14.02
N ALA A 227 -13.96 12.12 -13.82
CA ALA A 227 -13.32 12.62 -12.61
C ALA A 227 -13.60 14.13 -12.42
N ARG A 228 -13.46 14.93 -13.47
CA ARG A 228 -13.75 16.38 -13.43
C ARG A 228 -15.22 16.67 -13.19
N GLN A 229 -16.13 15.90 -13.82
CA GLN A 229 -17.57 16.06 -13.63
C GLN A 229 -18.00 15.79 -12.18
N VAL A 230 -17.49 14.71 -11.58
CA VAL A 230 -17.78 14.38 -10.17
C VAL A 230 -17.12 15.40 -9.24
N ARG A 231 -15.86 15.80 -9.51
CA ARG A 231 -15.15 16.84 -8.74
C ARG A 231 -15.92 18.18 -8.72
N ALA A 232 -16.55 18.57 -9.82
CA ALA A 232 -17.32 19.81 -9.91
C ALA A 232 -18.57 19.83 -9.00
N GLN A 233 -19.05 18.67 -8.55
CA GLN A 233 -20.19 18.57 -7.63
C GLN A 233 -19.79 18.77 -6.16
N VAL A 234 -18.48 18.77 -5.86
CA VAL A 234 -18.00 18.93 -4.49
C VAL A 234 -18.19 20.37 -4.03
N ASP A 235 -19.01 20.54 -2.99
CA ASP A 235 -19.20 21.84 -2.33
C ASP A 235 -18.06 22.13 -1.36
N VAL A 236 -17.16 23.02 -1.78
CA VAL A 236 -15.97 23.42 -0.99
C VAL A 236 -16.33 24.12 0.33
N THR A 237 -17.52 24.73 0.44
CA THR A 237 -17.92 25.40 1.68
C THR A 237 -18.20 24.41 2.81
N ARG A 238 -18.64 23.21 2.49
CA ARG A 238 -18.89 22.12 3.44
C ARG A 238 -17.60 21.42 3.92
N ILE A 239 -16.49 21.57 3.19
CA ILE A 239 -15.21 20.88 3.44
C ILE A 239 -14.33 21.62 4.44
N ASN A 240 -14.45 22.95 4.55
CA ASN A 240 -13.58 23.79 5.38
C ASN A 240 -13.54 23.40 6.88
N MET A 241 -14.49 22.57 7.31
CA MET A 241 -14.56 22.06 8.70
C MET A 241 -13.78 20.74 8.91
N HIS A 242 -13.27 20.12 7.83
CA HIS A 242 -12.58 18.83 7.88
C HIS A 242 -11.22 18.92 7.15
N PRO A 243 -10.11 19.17 7.85
CA PRO A 243 -8.78 19.39 7.24
C PRO A 243 -8.30 18.25 6.34
N ASP A 244 -8.59 17.01 6.71
CA ASP A 244 -8.14 15.84 5.93
C ASP A 244 -8.93 15.72 4.61
N VAL A 245 -10.24 16.00 4.63
CA VAL A 245 -11.06 16.04 3.41
C VAL A 245 -10.61 17.18 2.48
N ALA A 246 -10.27 18.34 3.05
CA ALA A 246 -9.71 19.46 2.29
C ALA A 246 -8.37 19.11 1.65
N SER A 247 -7.52 18.36 2.36
CA SER A 247 -6.23 17.88 1.84
C SER A 247 -6.42 16.87 0.70
N ALA A 248 -7.36 15.92 0.86
CA ALA A 248 -7.69 14.96 -0.19
C ALA A 248 -8.24 15.63 -1.45
N LEU A 249 -9.09 16.65 -1.30
CA LEU A 249 -9.58 17.43 -2.43
C LEU A 249 -8.46 18.15 -3.18
N LYS A 250 -7.57 18.83 -2.46
CA LYS A 250 -6.43 19.53 -3.07
C LYS A 250 -5.48 18.54 -3.77
N GLN A 251 -5.29 17.36 -3.21
CA GLN A 251 -4.51 16.30 -3.86
C GLN A 251 -5.16 15.86 -5.18
N LEU A 252 -6.48 15.63 -5.18
CA LEU A 252 -7.23 15.32 -6.41
C LEU A 252 -7.08 16.43 -7.44
N ASP A 253 -7.26 17.70 -7.04
CA ASP A 253 -7.11 18.86 -7.91
C ASP A 253 -5.70 18.97 -8.49
N ALA A 254 -4.67 18.71 -7.68
CA ALA A 254 -3.28 18.69 -8.15
C ALA A 254 -3.03 17.59 -9.18
N ARG A 255 -3.57 16.38 -8.98
CA ARG A 255 -3.49 15.28 -9.95
C ARG A 255 -4.20 15.63 -11.26
N LEU A 256 -5.41 16.20 -11.18
CA LEU A 256 -6.15 16.60 -12.37
C LEU A 256 -5.44 17.73 -13.15
N ALA A 257 -4.80 18.67 -12.45
CA ALA A 257 -3.96 19.71 -13.05
C ALA A 257 -2.71 19.11 -13.73
N GLU A 258 -1.99 18.21 -13.05
CA GLU A 258 -0.84 17.49 -13.62
C GLU A 258 -1.22 16.72 -14.89
N ARG A 259 -2.34 15.97 -14.84
CA ARG A 259 -2.87 15.21 -15.99
C ARG A 259 -3.31 16.13 -17.15
N GLY A 260 -3.70 17.35 -16.83
CA GLY A 260 -3.99 18.42 -17.81
C GLY A 260 -2.74 19.15 -18.33
N GLY A 261 -1.56 18.87 -17.79
CA GLY A 261 -0.30 19.53 -18.15
C GLY A 261 -0.05 20.85 -17.41
N ASP A 262 -0.94 21.27 -16.51
CA ASP A 262 -0.73 22.46 -15.67
C ASP A 262 0.11 22.13 -14.44
N HIS A 263 1.41 21.94 -14.66
CA HIS A 263 2.35 21.61 -13.59
C HIS A 263 2.54 22.77 -12.60
N ALA A 264 2.27 24.03 -13.00
CA ALA A 264 2.38 25.17 -12.10
C ALA A 264 1.27 25.16 -11.05
N GLN A 265 0.03 24.93 -11.48
CA GLN A 265 -1.12 24.79 -10.58
C GLN A 265 -0.96 23.55 -9.68
N ALA A 266 -0.55 22.42 -10.24
CA ALA A 266 -0.32 21.19 -9.47
C ALA A 266 0.70 21.40 -8.35
N ARG A 267 1.84 22.06 -8.66
CA ARG A 267 2.87 22.42 -7.68
C ARG A 267 2.33 23.31 -6.57
N ALA A 268 1.64 24.39 -6.92
CA ALA A 268 1.10 25.33 -5.94
C ALA A 268 0.12 24.65 -4.96
N LEU A 269 -0.75 23.76 -5.45
CA LEU A 269 -1.69 23.00 -4.62
C LEU A 269 -0.98 22.05 -3.67
N LEU A 270 0.05 21.33 -4.14
CA LEU A 270 0.82 20.39 -3.30
C LEU A 270 1.65 21.12 -2.25
N GLU A 271 2.30 22.24 -2.60
CA GLU A 271 3.05 23.08 -1.66
C GLU A 271 2.13 23.69 -0.59
N ASP A 272 0.92 24.12 -0.96
CA ASP A 272 -0.07 24.66 0.00
C ASP A 272 -0.53 23.60 1.01
N VAL A 273 -0.80 22.36 0.58
CA VAL A 273 -1.14 21.27 1.51
C VAL A 273 0.05 20.94 2.41
N LEU A 274 1.27 20.90 1.87
CA LEU A 274 2.47 20.54 2.63
C LEU A 274 2.95 21.66 3.56
N ALA A 275 2.48 22.90 3.37
CA ALA A 275 2.72 24.00 4.34
C ALA A 275 2.01 23.75 5.68
N LYS A 276 0.88 23.03 5.66
CA LYS A 276 0.16 22.55 6.85
C LYS A 276 -0.11 21.05 6.66
N PRO A 277 0.91 20.20 6.85
CA PRO A 277 0.85 18.82 6.43
C PRO A 277 -0.24 18.06 7.17
N PRO A 278 -0.97 17.15 6.47
CA PRO A 278 -1.96 16.29 7.10
C PRO A 278 -1.34 15.40 8.17
N ARG A 279 -2.16 14.94 9.12
CA ARG A 279 -1.69 14.09 10.22
C ARG A 279 -1.25 12.70 9.75
N ASP A 280 -1.91 12.16 8.72
CA ASP A 280 -1.58 10.85 8.16
C ASP A 280 -0.19 10.83 7.48
N PRO A 281 0.76 10.02 7.99
CA PRO A 281 2.10 9.90 7.40
C PRO A 281 2.09 9.35 5.96
N ALA A 282 1.17 8.45 5.66
CA ALA A 282 1.06 7.86 4.32
C ALA A 282 0.61 8.89 3.28
N LEU A 283 -0.36 9.74 3.65
CA LEU A 283 -0.80 10.84 2.81
C LEU A 283 0.33 11.87 2.60
N ARG A 284 1.05 12.26 3.66
CA ARG A 284 2.20 13.16 3.54
C ARG A 284 3.27 12.61 2.60
N THR A 285 3.62 11.33 2.77
CA THR A 285 4.57 10.64 1.89
C THR A 285 4.11 10.73 0.43
N ASN A 286 2.85 10.40 0.14
CA ASN A 286 2.31 10.47 -1.21
C ASN A 286 2.38 11.87 -1.80
N LEU A 287 1.98 12.90 -1.04
CA LEU A 287 2.03 14.30 -1.47
C LEU A 287 3.46 14.76 -1.81
N ARG A 288 4.47 14.33 -1.03
CA ARG A 288 5.87 14.67 -1.33
C ARG A 288 6.38 14.00 -2.60
N PHE A 289 6.03 12.73 -2.83
CA PHE A 289 6.38 12.07 -4.09
C PHE A 289 5.65 12.69 -5.29
N GLU A 290 4.40 13.10 -5.15
CA GLU A 290 3.66 13.82 -6.20
C GLU A 290 4.31 15.18 -6.48
N LEU A 291 4.66 15.96 -5.45
CA LEU A 291 5.41 17.22 -5.60
C LEU A 291 6.74 17.00 -6.32
N GLY A 292 7.50 15.97 -5.94
CA GLY A 292 8.76 15.62 -6.60
C GLY A 292 8.57 15.34 -8.10
N LYS A 293 7.51 14.61 -8.47
CA LYS A 293 7.19 14.32 -9.88
C LYS A 293 6.82 15.58 -10.66
N VAL A 294 6.02 16.47 -10.07
CA VAL A 294 5.63 17.75 -10.68
C VAL A 294 6.85 18.65 -10.87
N CYS A 295 7.71 18.79 -9.86
CA CYS A 295 8.97 19.55 -9.97
C CYS A 295 9.89 18.96 -11.05
N ALA A 296 10.00 17.62 -11.14
CA ALA A 296 10.76 16.93 -12.17
C ALA A 296 10.21 17.20 -13.59
N ALA A 297 8.88 17.25 -13.75
CA ALA A 297 8.24 17.61 -15.01
C ALA A 297 8.53 19.05 -15.43
N GLN A 298 8.66 19.95 -14.46
CA GLN A 298 9.11 21.35 -14.66
C GLN A 298 10.63 21.50 -14.88
N LYS A 299 11.39 20.38 -14.81
CA LYS A 299 12.86 20.34 -14.87
C LYS A 299 13.56 21.06 -13.69
N ASP A 300 12.83 21.32 -12.62
CA ASP A 300 13.39 21.83 -11.35
C ASP A 300 13.92 20.64 -10.53
N THR A 301 15.10 20.18 -10.89
CA THR A 301 15.71 18.99 -10.28
C THR A 301 16.06 19.21 -8.81
N HIS A 302 16.40 20.43 -8.39
CA HIS A 302 16.71 20.73 -6.99
C HIS A 302 15.46 20.61 -6.08
N ALA A 303 14.34 21.22 -6.49
CA ALA A 303 13.09 21.09 -5.75
C ALA A 303 12.58 19.64 -5.75
N ALA A 304 12.73 18.94 -6.88
CA ALA A 304 12.36 17.54 -6.97
C ALA A 304 13.18 16.64 -6.03
N ILE A 305 14.51 16.81 -5.97
CA ILE A 305 15.38 16.08 -5.01
C ILE A 305 14.92 16.35 -3.57
N ALA A 306 14.69 17.60 -3.20
CA ALA A 306 14.25 17.95 -1.87
C ALA A 306 12.92 17.25 -1.50
N ALA A 307 11.95 17.27 -2.42
CA ALA A 307 10.64 16.64 -2.21
C ALA A 307 10.74 15.11 -2.09
N PHE A 308 11.46 14.43 -2.99
CA PHE A 308 11.66 12.98 -2.93
C PHE A 308 12.42 12.56 -1.68
N THR A 309 13.50 13.25 -1.31
CA THR A 309 14.28 12.96 -0.10
C THR A 309 13.41 13.07 1.16
N ALA A 310 12.59 14.12 1.25
CA ALA A 310 11.66 14.27 2.36
C ALA A 310 10.58 13.17 2.37
N GLY A 311 10.09 12.74 1.20
CA GLY A 311 9.16 11.62 1.06
C GLY A 311 9.76 10.29 1.51
N HIS A 312 11.01 10.01 1.12
CA HIS A 312 11.73 8.81 1.57
C HIS A 312 11.98 8.82 3.08
N ALA A 313 12.35 9.95 3.67
CA ALA A 313 12.56 10.07 5.11
C ALA A 313 11.28 9.77 5.91
N GLU A 314 10.11 10.28 5.47
CA GLU A 314 8.83 9.97 6.09
C GLU A 314 8.45 8.49 5.91
N ARG A 315 8.65 7.94 4.71
CA ARG A 315 8.39 6.52 4.43
C ARG A 315 9.27 5.61 5.28
N LEU A 316 10.56 5.92 5.39
CA LEU A 316 11.51 5.15 6.20
C LEU A 316 11.12 5.14 7.68
N ALA A 317 10.73 6.29 8.23
CA ALA A 317 10.28 6.39 9.62
C ALA A 317 9.04 5.50 9.89
N SER A 318 8.07 5.50 8.97
CA SER A 318 6.89 4.64 9.05
C SER A 318 7.26 3.15 9.00
N VAL A 319 8.13 2.75 8.05
CA VAL A 319 8.56 1.36 7.87
C VAL A 319 9.40 0.87 9.05
N THR A 320 10.29 1.72 9.61
CA THR A 320 11.10 1.36 10.78
C THR A 320 10.22 1.00 11.97
N SER A 321 9.13 1.75 12.16
CA SER A 321 8.18 1.47 13.23
C SER A 321 7.37 0.19 13.02
N ALA A 322 6.94 -0.07 11.77
CA ALA A 322 6.10 -1.21 11.43
C ALA A 322 6.89 -2.53 11.28
N HIS A 323 8.11 -2.44 10.77
CA HIS A 323 8.93 -3.60 10.38
C HIS A 323 10.37 -3.52 10.91
N PRO A 324 10.58 -3.46 12.23
CA PRO A 324 11.93 -3.30 12.80
C PRO A 324 12.89 -4.44 12.42
N ALA A 325 12.37 -5.60 12.04
CA ALA A 325 13.17 -6.75 11.61
C ALA A 325 13.91 -6.51 10.28
N LEU A 326 13.40 -5.62 9.41
CA LEU A 326 14.07 -5.29 8.14
C LEU A 326 15.40 -4.56 8.32
N PHE A 327 15.63 -3.98 9.50
CA PHE A 327 16.83 -3.21 9.84
C PHE A 327 17.88 -4.04 10.60
N ARG A 328 17.66 -5.37 10.74
CA ARG A 328 18.67 -6.29 11.28
C ARG A 328 19.63 -6.70 10.17
N GLU A 329 20.85 -7.11 10.54
CA GLU A 329 21.90 -7.54 9.59
C GLU A 329 21.45 -8.68 8.67
N ASP A 330 20.53 -9.53 9.12
CA ASP A 330 19.95 -10.66 8.40
C ASP A 330 18.60 -10.34 7.70
N GLY A 331 18.25 -9.07 7.58
CA GLY A 331 17.00 -8.61 6.97
C GLY A 331 16.86 -8.96 5.49
N LEU A 332 15.96 -8.24 4.79
CA LEU A 332 15.54 -8.55 3.41
C LEU A 332 16.69 -8.76 2.42
N LEU A 333 17.81 -8.07 2.59
CA LEU A 333 18.97 -8.18 1.72
C LEU A 333 19.79 -9.45 1.98
N ALA A 334 19.66 -10.08 3.13
CA ALA A 334 20.36 -11.32 3.47
C ALA A 334 20.03 -12.49 2.52
N VAL A 335 18.87 -12.45 1.86
CA VAL A 335 18.54 -13.44 0.83
C VAL A 335 19.39 -13.27 -0.43
N LEU A 336 19.83 -12.03 -0.73
CA LEU A 336 20.65 -11.73 -1.89
C LEU A 336 22.13 -12.11 -1.68
N ASP A 337 22.55 -12.26 -0.42
CA ASP A 337 23.94 -12.63 -0.09
C ASP A 337 24.13 -14.15 0.12
N LYS A 338 23.04 -14.92 0.06
CA LYS A 338 23.14 -16.37 0.17
C LYS A 338 23.59 -16.98 -1.15
N ASP A 339 24.68 -17.71 -1.10
CA ASP A 339 25.12 -18.52 -2.22
C ASP A 339 24.02 -19.53 -2.60
N VAL A 340 23.72 -19.59 -3.88
CA VAL A 340 22.85 -20.62 -4.42
C VAL A 340 23.68 -21.91 -4.51
N PRO A 341 23.37 -22.97 -3.77
CA PRO A 341 24.13 -24.18 -3.84
C PRO A 341 24.04 -24.81 -5.23
N ALA A 342 25.08 -25.49 -5.66
CA ALA A 342 25.05 -26.25 -6.91
C ALA A 342 23.91 -27.30 -6.81
N PHE A 343 22.98 -27.24 -7.74
CA PHE A 343 21.93 -28.24 -7.88
C PHE A 343 21.69 -28.50 -9.36
N SER A 344 21.25 -29.70 -9.71
CA SER A 344 20.79 -29.94 -11.07
C SER A 344 19.37 -29.40 -11.23
N PRO A 345 19.10 -28.58 -12.27
CA PRO A 345 17.73 -28.26 -12.65
C PRO A 345 16.93 -29.56 -12.76
N GLY A 346 15.67 -29.54 -12.32
CA GLY A 346 14.87 -30.76 -12.18
C GLY A 346 14.84 -31.61 -13.44
N ASP A 347 15.02 -32.90 -13.30
CA ASP A 347 14.70 -33.83 -14.37
C ASP A 347 13.23 -33.65 -14.79
N ARG A 348 12.95 -33.78 -16.10
CA ARG A 348 11.57 -33.75 -16.63
C ARG A 348 10.68 -34.87 -16.05
N ALA A 349 11.27 -35.85 -15.38
CA ALA A 349 10.56 -36.92 -14.68
C ALA A 349 9.70 -36.35 -13.54
N GLY A 350 8.37 -36.42 -13.70
CA GLY A 350 7.39 -35.98 -12.70
C GLY A 350 6.75 -34.60 -12.95
N THR A 351 7.02 -33.95 -14.08
CA THR A 351 6.40 -32.66 -14.45
C THR A 351 5.24 -32.80 -15.46
N ASP A 352 4.84 -34.02 -15.82
CA ASP A 352 3.70 -34.27 -16.72
C ASP A 352 2.37 -34.15 -15.94
N ASP A 353 2.07 -32.92 -15.53
CA ASP A 353 0.83 -32.57 -14.82
C ASP A 353 -0.20 -31.91 -15.75
N GLY A 354 0.02 -31.96 -17.07
CA GLY A 354 -0.85 -31.36 -18.07
C GLY A 354 -0.71 -29.84 -18.20
N HIS A 355 0.17 -29.19 -17.43
CA HIS A 355 0.42 -27.75 -17.50
C HIS A 355 1.67 -27.44 -18.31
N ARG A 356 1.60 -26.37 -19.12
CA ARG A 356 2.79 -25.79 -19.76
C ARG A 356 3.54 -24.93 -18.77
N ASP A 357 4.87 -25.11 -18.70
CA ASP A 357 5.72 -24.30 -17.84
C ASP A 357 5.59 -22.80 -18.18
N PRO A 358 5.57 -21.91 -17.17
CA PRO A 358 5.37 -20.49 -17.39
C PRO A 358 6.53 -19.85 -18.18
N VAL A 359 6.29 -18.68 -18.75
CA VAL A 359 7.32 -17.75 -19.18
C VAL A 359 7.56 -16.76 -18.03
N PHE A 360 8.80 -16.58 -17.61
CA PHE A 360 9.13 -15.55 -16.60
C PHE A 360 9.65 -14.29 -17.26
N VAL A 361 9.01 -13.16 -16.95
CA VAL A 361 9.52 -11.82 -17.30
C VAL A 361 10.18 -11.23 -16.07
N VAL A 362 11.50 -11.14 -16.09
CA VAL A 362 12.35 -10.74 -14.97
C VAL A 362 13.25 -9.56 -15.33
N GLY A 363 13.88 -8.94 -14.33
CA GLY A 363 14.80 -7.82 -14.51
C GLY A 363 14.95 -7.06 -13.20
N PHE A 364 15.26 -5.77 -13.29
CA PHE A 364 15.12 -4.89 -12.14
C PHE A 364 13.80 -4.11 -12.25
N PRO A 365 13.15 -3.70 -11.15
CA PRO A 365 11.96 -2.85 -11.23
C PRO A 365 12.22 -1.63 -12.14
N ARG A 366 11.23 -1.21 -12.91
CA ARG A 366 11.32 -0.07 -13.85
C ARG A 366 12.18 -0.28 -15.10
N SER A 367 12.56 -1.51 -15.42
CA SER A 367 13.28 -1.86 -16.67
C SER A 367 12.36 -2.07 -17.88
N GLY A 368 11.09 -1.68 -17.83
CA GLY A 368 10.15 -1.83 -18.95
C GLY A 368 9.37 -3.14 -18.95
N THR A 369 9.40 -3.91 -17.87
CA THR A 369 8.70 -5.21 -17.74
C THR A 369 7.20 -5.10 -17.95
N THR A 370 6.55 -4.00 -17.58
CA THR A 370 5.11 -3.80 -17.82
C THR A 370 4.79 -3.61 -19.30
N LEU A 371 5.66 -2.93 -20.07
CA LEU A 371 5.50 -2.81 -21.52
C LEU A 371 5.60 -4.17 -22.20
N LEU A 372 6.58 -4.97 -21.81
CA LEU A 372 6.75 -6.36 -22.28
C LEU A 372 5.54 -7.23 -21.93
N GLU A 373 5.05 -7.11 -20.72
CA GLU A 373 3.87 -7.85 -20.26
C GLU A 373 2.64 -7.56 -21.13
N GLN A 374 2.36 -6.28 -21.43
CA GLN A 374 1.24 -5.90 -22.27
C GLN A 374 1.39 -6.44 -23.71
N LEU A 375 2.61 -6.41 -24.26
CA LEU A 375 2.92 -6.98 -25.56
C LEU A 375 2.70 -8.51 -25.58
N LEU A 376 3.15 -9.22 -24.56
CA LEU A 376 3.01 -10.67 -24.43
C LEU A 376 1.53 -11.08 -24.25
N ASP A 377 0.80 -10.35 -23.43
CA ASP A 377 -0.61 -10.62 -23.15
C ASP A 377 -1.55 -10.30 -24.31
N ALA A 378 -1.08 -9.56 -25.31
CA ALA A 378 -1.80 -9.37 -26.56
C ALA A 378 -1.87 -10.68 -27.40
N HIS A 379 -0.98 -11.64 -27.16
CA HIS A 379 -0.95 -12.90 -27.90
C HIS A 379 -1.94 -13.92 -27.34
N ALA A 380 -2.79 -14.50 -28.21
CA ALA A 380 -3.88 -15.40 -27.81
C ALA A 380 -3.43 -16.67 -27.06
N ALA A 381 -2.18 -17.12 -27.24
CA ALA A 381 -1.63 -18.30 -26.56
C ALA A 381 -1.03 -18.00 -25.17
N LEU A 382 -0.98 -16.75 -24.74
CA LEU A 382 -0.38 -16.30 -23.49
C LEU A 382 -1.42 -15.68 -22.58
N ALA A 383 -1.13 -15.65 -21.26
CA ALA A 383 -1.92 -14.90 -20.29
C ALA A 383 -1.00 -14.39 -19.19
N SER A 384 -1.03 -13.09 -18.94
CA SER A 384 -0.25 -12.46 -17.87
C SER A 384 -1.05 -12.24 -16.59
N PHE A 385 -0.35 -12.01 -15.47
CA PHE A 385 -0.93 -11.98 -14.13
C PHE A 385 -0.53 -10.74 -13.32
N ASP A 386 0.06 -9.71 -13.94
CA ASP A 386 0.74 -8.64 -13.20
C ASP A 386 1.84 -9.19 -12.27
N GLU A 387 2.11 -8.50 -11.17
CA GLU A 387 3.16 -8.89 -10.22
C GLU A 387 2.62 -9.79 -9.10
N GLN A 388 1.96 -10.90 -9.46
CA GLN A 388 1.46 -11.84 -8.46
C GLN A 388 2.60 -12.54 -7.71
N PRO A 389 2.47 -12.78 -6.40
CA PRO A 389 3.55 -13.34 -5.58
C PRO A 389 3.64 -14.88 -5.68
N PHE A 390 3.43 -15.49 -6.84
CA PHE A 390 3.38 -16.95 -6.97
C PHE A 390 4.65 -17.63 -6.49
N LEU A 391 5.82 -17.30 -7.04
CA LEU A 391 7.09 -17.87 -6.56
C LEU A 391 7.42 -17.45 -5.14
N GLN A 392 7.04 -16.24 -4.71
CA GLN A 392 7.31 -15.79 -3.36
C GLN A 392 6.56 -16.63 -2.31
N ARG A 393 5.32 -17.03 -2.60
CA ARG A 393 4.55 -17.94 -1.73
C ARG A 393 5.26 -19.30 -1.58
N LEU A 394 5.82 -19.82 -2.66
CA LEU A 394 6.60 -21.08 -2.63
C LEU A 394 7.90 -20.92 -1.82
N VAL A 395 8.61 -19.79 -1.98
CA VAL A 395 9.79 -19.47 -1.15
C VAL A 395 9.40 -19.37 0.32
N THR A 396 8.31 -18.72 0.65
CA THR A 396 7.80 -18.61 2.03
C THR A 396 7.50 -20.01 2.59
N ARG A 397 6.83 -20.87 1.83
CA ARG A 397 6.59 -22.26 2.22
C ARG A 397 7.88 -23.04 2.39
N MET A 398 8.87 -22.87 1.51
CA MET A 398 10.18 -23.53 1.65
C MET A 398 10.92 -23.06 2.90
N ASN A 399 10.81 -21.79 3.26
CA ASN A 399 11.44 -21.20 4.45
C ASN A 399 10.77 -21.64 5.78
N SER A 400 9.56 -22.24 5.73
CA SER A 400 8.93 -22.79 6.93
C SER A 400 9.60 -24.07 7.44
N THR A 401 10.53 -24.65 6.67
CA THR A 401 11.31 -25.84 7.04
C THR A 401 12.80 -25.58 6.80
N ALA A 402 13.67 -26.08 7.70
CA ALA A 402 15.12 -26.00 7.48
C ALA A 402 15.55 -26.99 6.37
N PRO A 403 16.51 -26.62 5.52
CA PRO A 403 17.37 -25.43 5.60
C PRO A 403 16.81 -24.18 4.87
N GLY A 404 15.58 -24.19 4.34
CA GLY A 404 14.96 -23.07 3.65
C GLY A 404 15.56 -22.78 2.27
N TYR A 405 15.08 -21.71 1.63
CA TYR A 405 15.57 -21.22 0.34
C TYR A 405 16.82 -20.34 0.51
N PRO A 406 17.86 -20.45 -0.33
CA PRO A 406 18.01 -21.39 -1.46
C PRO A 406 18.65 -22.73 -1.05
N ALA A 407 19.14 -22.88 0.19
CA ALA A 407 19.91 -24.02 0.67
C ALA A 407 19.16 -25.38 0.55
N GLY A 408 17.84 -25.36 0.57
CA GLY A 408 16.99 -26.53 0.43
C GLY A 408 16.82 -27.04 -1.01
N LEU A 409 17.25 -26.31 -2.03
CA LEU A 409 17.05 -26.70 -3.43
C LEU A 409 17.67 -28.08 -3.79
N PRO A 410 18.91 -28.40 -3.38
CA PRO A 410 19.50 -29.71 -3.70
C PRO A 410 18.73 -30.90 -3.09
N ALA A 411 18.03 -30.69 -1.99
CA ALA A 411 17.27 -31.73 -1.30
C ALA A 411 15.80 -31.85 -1.80
N MET A 412 15.41 -31.07 -2.80
CA MET A 412 14.04 -31.06 -3.31
C MET A 412 13.70 -32.39 -4.00
N THR A 413 12.82 -33.18 -3.39
CA THR A 413 12.34 -34.45 -3.94
C THR A 413 11.35 -34.23 -5.09
N SER A 414 11.14 -35.25 -5.94
CA SER A 414 10.14 -35.21 -7.01
C SER A 414 8.73 -34.95 -6.46
N HIS A 415 8.39 -35.52 -5.30
CA HIS A 415 7.09 -35.28 -4.64
C HIS A 415 6.93 -33.82 -4.20
N LEU A 416 7.95 -33.21 -3.59
CA LEU A 416 7.92 -31.82 -3.18
C LEU A 416 7.83 -30.87 -4.41
N ARG A 417 8.51 -31.20 -5.52
CA ARG A 417 8.37 -30.45 -6.77
C ARG A 417 6.93 -30.49 -7.28
N GLN A 418 6.32 -31.67 -7.30
CA GLN A 418 4.92 -31.84 -7.72
C GLN A 418 3.96 -31.04 -6.82
N ASP A 419 4.15 -31.06 -5.53
CA ASP A 419 3.36 -30.27 -4.57
C ASP A 419 3.48 -28.77 -4.83
N PHE A 420 4.70 -28.28 -5.10
CA PHE A 420 4.94 -26.87 -5.39
C PHE A 420 4.34 -26.46 -6.74
N ARG A 421 4.46 -27.31 -7.76
CA ARG A 421 3.80 -27.08 -9.05
C ARG A 421 2.28 -27.04 -8.90
N THR A 422 1.71 -28.00 -8.15
CA THR A 422 0.26 -28.03 -7.84
C THR A 422 -0.19 -26.73 -7.15
N GLN A 423 0.57 -26.24 -6.18
CA GLN A 423 0.27 -24.97 -5.52
C GLN A 423 0.37 -23.81 -6.51
N TYR A 424 1.45 -23.73 -7.31
CA TYR A 424 1.65 -22.65 -8.29
C TYR A 424 0.48 -22.57 -9.27
N PHE A 425 0.15 -23.68 -9.95
CA PHE A 425 -0.93 -23.70 -10.91
C PHE A 425 -2.32 -23.55 -10.28
N GLY A 426 -2.48 -23.99 -9.04
CA GLY A 426 -3.68 -23.71 -8.24
C GLY A 426 -3.87 -22.21 -7.97
N ASP A 427 -2.80 -21.48 -7.65
CA ASP A 427 -2.84 -20.04 -7.46
C ASP A 427 -3.06 -19.28 -8.78
N VAL A 428 -2.44 -19.75 -9.87
CA VAL A 428 -2.68 -19.25 -11.24
C VAL A 428 -4.15 -19.40 -11.63
N ALA A 429 -4.75 -20.58 -11.40
CA ALA A 429 -6.15 -20.86 -11.74
C ALA A 429 -7.14 -20.01 -10.92
N LYS A 430 -6.82 -19.70 -9.66
CA LYS A 430 -7.63 -18.78 -8.83
C LYS A 430 -7.65 -17.37 -9.41
N GLN A 431 -6.50 -16.87 -9.91
CA GLN A 431 -6.37 -15.53 -10.48
C GLN A 431 -7.00 -15.43 -11.89
N ARG A 432 -6.91 -16.48 -12.68
CA ARG A 432 -7.41 -16.54 -14.05
C ARG A 432 -8.17 -17.85 -14.29
N PRO A 433 -9.42 -17.95 -13.80
CA PRO A 433 -10.28 -19.12 -14.07
C PRO A 433 -10.50 -19.37 -15.57
N ASP A 434 -10.35 -18.32 -16.38
CA ASP A 434 -10.47 -18.35 -17.84
C ASP A 434 -9.16 -18.70 -18.58
N LEU A 435 -8.10 -19.11 -17.87
CA LEU A 435 -6.77 -19.38 -18.46
C LEU A 435 -6.84 -20.36 -19.64
N GLY A 436 -7.60 -21.46 -19.51
CA GLY A 436 -7.72 -22.50 -20.54
C GLY A 436 -6.36 -23.10 -20.90
N ALA A 437 -6.08 -23.23 -22.20
CA ALA A 437 -4.82 -23.76 -22.72
C ALA A 437 -3.71 -22.70 -22.87
N ARG A 438 -3.93 -21.45 -22.46
CA ARG A 438 -2.94 -20.39 -22.55
C ARG A 438 -1.77 -20.65 -21.60
N ARG A 439 -0.57 -20.33 -22.08
CA ARG A 439 0.65 -20.42 -21.27
C ARG A 439 0.75 -19.25 -20.30
N PRO A 440 0.99 -19.48 -19.00
CA PRO A 440 1.18 -18.40 -18.03
C PRO A 440 2.41 -17.55 -18.36
N VAL A 441 2.28 -16.23 -18.23
CA VAL A 441 3.38 -15.26 -18.22
C VAL A 441 3.47 -14.68 -16.81
N ASP A 442 4.44 -15.13 -16.04
CA ASP A 442 4.68 -14.67 -14.66
C ASP A 442 5.67 -13.52 -14.69
N LYS A 443 5.15 -12.30 -14.58
CA LYS A 443 5.95 -11.10 -14.59
C LYS A 443 6.16 -10.59 -13.16
N ASN A 444 7.36 -10.78 -12.66
CA ASN A 444 7.83 -10.11 -11.45
C ASN A 444 9.33 -9.80 -11.62
N PRO A 445 9.71 -8.51 -11.67
CA PRO A 445 11.10 -8.15 -11.96
C PRO A 445 12.10 -8.85 -11.05
N LEU A 446 11.89 -8.85 -9.74
CA LEU A 446 12.82 -9.42 -8.77
C LEU A 446 12.78 -10.96 -8.67
N TYR A 447 11.92 -11.65 -9.45
CA TYR A 447 12.09 -13.09 -9.63
C TYR A 447 13.40 -13.46 -10.33
N LEU A 448 14.14 -12.45 -10.85
CA LEU A 448 15.52 -12.61 -11.28
C LEU A 448 16.37 -13.36 -10.25
N VAL A 449 16.24 -13.06 -8.96
CA VAL A 449 16.97 -13.74 -7.87
C VAL A 449 16.25 -15.01 -7.36
N ARG A 450 15.11 -15.38 -7.95
CA ARG A 450 14.34 -16.60 -7.66
C ARG A 450 14.40 -17.64 -8.80
N LEU A 451 15.11 -17.34 -9.88
CA LEU A 451 15.25 -18.25 -11.02
C LEU A 451 15.79 -19.64 -10.65
N PRO A 452 16.64 -19.83 -9.61
CA PRO A 452 16.98 -21.16 -9.17
C PRO A 452 15.78 -22.03 -8.75
N LEU A 453 14.78 -21.45 -8.06
CA LEU A 453 13.54 -22.17 -7.76
C LEU A 453 12.71 -22.43 -9.02
N ALA A 454 12.60 -21.44 -9.89
CA ALA A 454 11.91 -21.60 -11.18
C ALA A 454 12.51 -22.74 -12.01
N ALA A 455 13.84 -22.81 -12.12
CA ALA A 455 14.56 -23.88 -12.81
C ALA A 455 14.33 -25.27 -12.17
N ALA A 456 14.24 -25.33 -10.84
CA ALA A 456 13.96 -26.57 -10.13
C ALA A 456 12.52 -27.09 -10.35
N LEU A 457 11.57 -26.18 -10.58
CA LEU A 457 10.15 -26.52 -10.73
C LEU A 457 9.70 -26.63 -12.19
N PHE A 458 10.28 -25.84 -13.09
CA PHE A 458 9.78 -25.64 -14.47
C PHE A 458 10.92 -25.85 -15.49
N PRO A 459 11.23 -27.10 -15.84
CA PRO A 459 12.39 -27.42 -16.70
C PRO A 459 12.26 -26.89 -18.14
N ASP A 460 11.04 -26.63 -18.64
CA ASP A 460 10.78 -26.09 -19.98
C ASP A 460 10.47 -24.57 -19.97
N THR A 461 10.78 -23.90 -18.85
CA THR A 461 10.56 -22.46 -18.75
C THR A 461 11.49 -21.67 -19.66
N GLN A 462 11.00 -20.52 -20.14
CA GLN A 462 11.76 -19.55 -20.91
C GLN A 462 11.80 -18.24 -20.16
N ILE A 463 12.95 -17.58 -20.15
CA ILE A 463 13.18 -16.34 -19.41
C ILE A 463 13.24 -15.18 -20.40
N ILE A 464 12.54 -14.10 -20.09
CA ILE A 464 12.69 -12.80 -20.75
C ILE A 464 13.33 -11.86 -19.74
N LEU A 465 14.59 -11.50 -19.96
CA LEU A 465 15.34 -10.56 -19.15
C LEU A 465 15.16 -9.16 -19.71
N ALA A 466 14.39 -8.34 -19.00
CA ALA A 466 14.20 -6.93 -19.32
C ALA A 466 15.39 -6.11 -18.82
N LEU A 467 16.07 -5.43 -19.71
CA LEU A 467 17.12 -4.47 -19.41
C LEU A 467 16.73 -3.06 -19.83
N ARG A 468 17.27 -2.08 -19.16
CA ARG A 468 17.22 -0.67 -19.48
C ARG A 468 18.46 -0.01 -18.90
N HIS A 469 18.83 1.18 -19.43
CA HIS A 469 20.00 1.91 -18.95
C HIS A 469 20.03 1.98 -17.41
N PRO A 470 21.10 1.48 -16.73
CA PRO A 470 21.13 1.34 -15.26
C PRO A 470 20.80 2.63 -14.51
N CYS A 471 21.31 3.78 -14.98
CA CYS A 471 21.02 5.07 -14.35
C CYS A 471 19.53 5.47 -14.47
N ASP A 472 18.88 5.22 -15.62
CA ASP A 472 17.45 5.47 -15.78
C ASP A 472 16.59 4.58 -14.88
N VAL A 473 17.02 3.34 -14.68
CA VAL A 473 16.35 2.38 -13.78
C VAL A 473 16.46 2.86 -12.34
N VAL A 474 17.67 3.17 -11.87
CA VAL A 474 17.95 3.66 -10.52
C VAL A 474 17.17 4.94 -10.24
N LEU A 475 17.22 5.92 -11.16
CA LEU A 475 16.44 7.15 -11.05
C LEU A 475 14.94 6.87 -10.95
N SER A 476 14.42 6.02 -11.83
CA SER A 476 12.99 5.70 -11.88
C SER A 476 12.50 4.94 -10.65
N CYS A 477 13.33 4.10 -10.05
CA CYS A 477 13.03 3.43 -8.78
C CYS A 477 13.01 4.43 -7.63
N TRP A 478 14.03 5.27 -7.53
CA TRP A 478 14.12 6.27 -6.48
C TRP A 478 12.97 7.28 -6.51
N MET A 479 12.51 7.69 -7.69
CA MET A 479 11.37 8.60 -7.85
C MET A 479 10.00 7.95 -7.56
N GLN A 480 9.94 6.67 -7.20
CA GLN A 480 8.70 5.96 -7.00
C GLN A 480 8.45 5.63 -5.53
N ASN A 481 7.26 5.98 -5.02
CA ASN A 481 6.81 5.50 -3.72
C ASN A 481 6.33 4.04 -3.85
N PHE A 482 7.23 3.10 -3.60
CA PHE A 482 6.89 1.69 -3.54
C PHE A 482 6.24 1.35 -2.20
N ARG A 483 5.20 0.54 -2.22
CA ARG A 483 4.49 0.11 -1.00
C ARG A 483 5.28 -0.90 -0.19
N ALA A 484 5.94 -1.87 -0.85
CA ALA A 484 6.66 -2.93 -0.14
C ALA A 484 7.70 -2.33 0.83
N PRO A 485 7.64 -2.66 2.12
CA PRO A 485 8.48 -2.09 3.17
C PRO A 485 9.98 -2.20 2.87
N ALA A 486 10.35 -3.29 2.26
CA ALA A 486 11.69 -3.56 1.80
C ALA A 486 12.27 -2.49 0.88
N PHE A 487 11.46 -1.94 -0.01
CA PHE A 487 11.89 -0.91 -0.95
C PHE A 487 12.06 0.46 -0.29
N ALA A 488 11.40 0.72 0.84
CA ALA A 488 11.63 1.94 1.61
C ALA A 488 13.08 2.02 2.11
N VAL A 489 13.66 0.87 2.49
CA VAL A 489 15.06 0.79 2.95
C VAL A 489 16.02 0.80 1.76
N THR A 490 15.72 0.01 0.72
CA THR A 490 16.65 -0.19 -0.40
C THR A 490 16.66 0.96 -1.39
N PHE A 491 15.56 1.71 -1.51
CA PHE A 491 15.42 2.83 -2.44
C PHE A 491 15.40 4.20 -1.74
N GLU A 492 15.90 4.28 -0.50
CA GLU A 492 15.97 5.51 0.28
C GLU A 492 16.77 6.62 -0.42
N THR A 493 17.90 6.25 -1.04
CA THR A 493 18.78 7.16 -1.76
C THR A 493 19.12 6.59 -3.14
N LEU A 494 19.63 7.44 -4.05
CA LEU A 494 20.17 6.98 -5.33
C LEU A 494 21.32 5.98 -5.12
N ALA A 495 22.18 6.21 -4.12
CA ALA A 495 23.30 5.32 -3.82
C ALA A 495 22.83 3.96 -3.29
N SER A 496 21.87 3.92 -2.35
CA SER A 496 21.31 2.65 -1.85
C SER A 496 20.57 1.89 -2.96
N THR A 497 19.88 2.60 -3.86
CA THR A 497 19.23 2.02 -5.03
C THR A 497 20.25 1.41 -6.00
N ALA A 498 21.36 2.11 -6.25
CA ALA A 498 22.46 1.61 -7.10
C ALA A 498 23.12 0.36 -6.48
N ARG A 499 23.37 0.36 -5.17
CA ARG A 499 23.89 -0.83 -4.47
C ARG A 499 22.93 -2.01 -4.57
N MET A 500 21.61 -1.79 -4.47
CA MET A 500 20.62 -2.86 -4.66
C MET A 500 20.63 -3.39 -6.09
N TYR A 501 20.75 -2.50 -7.09
CA TYR A 501 20.89 -2.88 -8.50
C TYR A 501 22.12 -3.78 -8.70
N ASP A 502 23.27 -3.36 -8.21
CA ASP A 502 24.54 -4.12 -8.27
C ASP A 502 24.37 -5.52 -7.62
N ARG A 503 23.81 -5.58 -6.42
CA ARG A 503 23.61 -6.83 -5.69
C ARG A 503 22.70 -7.82 -6.43
N VAL A 504 21.57 -7.35 -6.95
CA VAL A 504 20.62 -8.18 -7.70
C VAL A 504 21.28 -8.79 -8.93
N PHE A 505 22.01 -7.99 -9.69
CA PHE A 505 22.68 -8.51 -10.90
C PHE A 505 23.90 -9.38 -10.58
N ARG A 506 24.68 -9.08 -9.54
CA ARG A 506 25.74 -10.00 -9.06
C ARG A 506 25.15 -11.35 -8.68
N THR A 507 24.06 -11.36 -7.91
CA THR A 507 23.35 -12.59 -7.53
C THR A 507 22.87 -13.35 -8.76
N TYR A 508 22.27 -12.68 -9.73
CA TYR A 508 21.81 -13.32 -10.97
C TYR A 508 22.98 -13.95 -11.74
N PHE A 509 24.07 -13.21 -11.92
CA PHE A 509 25.24 -13.70 -12.68
C PHE A 509 26.03 -14.80 -11.94
N SER A 510 25.86 -14.94 -10.63
CA SER A 510 26.51 -16.03 -9.89
C SER A 510 25.95 -17.42 -10.22
N PHE A 511 24.69 -17.52 -10.65
CA PHE A 511 24.04 -18.80 -10.94
C PHE A 511 23.52 -18.95 -12.38
N LYS A 512 23.43 -17.86 -13.15
CA LYS A 512 22.81 -17.83 -14.49
C LYS A 512 23.28 -18.97 -15.40
N ASP A 513 24.61 -19.13 -15.51
CA ASP A 513 25.21 -20.10 -16.44
C ASP A 513 24.98 -21.55 -15.96
N ALA A 514 24.95 -21.76 -14.66
CA ALA A 514 24.67 -23.06 -14.06
C ALA A 514 23.22 -23.52 -14.28
N LEU A 515 22.26 -22.59 -14.36
CA LEU A 515 20.86 -22.91 -14.60
C LEU A 515 20.57 -23.35 -16.04
N GLY A 516 21.33 -22.84 -17.01
CA GLY A 516 21.16 -23.18 -18.44
C GLY A 516 19.78 -22.85 -19.01
N LEU A 517 19.02 -21.94 -18.41
CA LEU A 517 17.66 -21.60 -18.86
C LEU A 517 17.71 -20.80 -20.15
N PRO A 518 16.87 -21.14 -21.16
CA PRO A 518 16.73 -20.34 -22.37
C PRO A 518 16.34 -18.90 -21.99
N THR A 519 17.18 -17.93 -22.36
CA THR A 519 16.98 -16.53 -21.97
C THR A 519 17.02 -15.61 -23.19
N HIS A 520 15.97 -14.84 -23.39
CA HIS A 520 15.92 -13.71 -24.31
C HIS A 520 16.18 -12.42 -23.56
N VAL A 521 17.17 -11.64 -24.00
CA VAL A 521 17.46 -10.33 -23.41
C VAL A 521 16.75 -9.27 -24.22
N GLN A 522 15.86 -8.51 -23.58
CA GLN A 522 15.15 -7.41 -24.21
C GLN A 522 15.57 -6.08 -23.60
N ARG A 523 16.23 -5.24 -24.37
CA ARG A 523 16.53 -3.86 -23.97
C ARG A 523 15.30 -2.99 -24.23
N TYR A 524 14.97 -2.16 -23.25
CA TYR A 524 13.83 -1.23 -23.32
C TYR A 524 13.99 -0.24 -24.48
N GLU A 525 15.20 0.27 -24.66
CA GLU A 525 15.55 1.25 -25.68
C GLU A 525 15.32 0.67 -27.09
N ASP A 526 15.78 -0.57 -27.33
CA ASP A 526 15.61 -1.25 -28.62
C ASP A 526 14.10 -1.49 -28.89
N LEU A 527 13.35 -1.93 -27.86
CA LEU A 527 11.92 -2.16 -28.00
C LEU A 527 11.13 -0.88 -28.33
N VAL A 528 11.46 0.26 -27.72
CA VAL A 528 10.73 1.51 -28.01
C VAL A 528 11.15 2.13 -29.35
N ASP A 529 12.32 1.76 -29.89
CA ASP A 529 12.83 2.21 -31.19
C ASP A 529 12.28 1.38 -32.35
N ASP A 530 12.15 0.06 -32.17
CA ASP A 530 11.67 -0.89 -33.18
C ASP A 530 10.72 -1.93 -32.54
N VAL A 531 9.50 -1.50 -32.23
CA VAL A 531 8.49 -2.38 -31.60
C VAL A 531 8.20 -3.61 -32.46
N GLU A 532 8.13 -3.45 -33.79
CA GLU A 532 7.80 -4.57 -34.68
C GLU A 532 8.97 -5.56 -34.74
N GLY A 533 10.19 -5.11 -35.02
CA GLY A 533 11.34 -6.00 -35.15
C GLY A 533 11.66 -6.72 -33.84
N GLU A 534 11.60 -6.01 -32.70
CA GLU A 534 11.83 -6.61 -31.38
C GLU A 534 10.75 -7.60 -31.00
N SER A 535 9.45 -7.27 -31.24
CA SER A 535 8.37 -8.22 -31.00
C SER A 535 8.47 -9.49 -31.86
N ARG A 536 8.88 -9.36 -33.12
CA ARG A 536 9.13 -10.54 -33.98
C ARG A 536 10.22 -11.45 -33.39
N ARG A 537 11.32 -10.88 -32.91
CA ARG A 537 12.41 -11.63 -32.24
C ARG A 537 11.92 -12.31 -30.96
N LEU A 538 11.16 -11.58 -30.14
CA LEU A 538 10.62 -12.09 -28.89
C LEU A 538 9.66 -13.28 -29.11
N PHE A 539 8.68 -13.18 -30.03
CA PHE A 539 7.75 -14.26 -30.29
C PHE A 539 8.41 -15.44 -30.99
N ALA A 540 9.42 -15.21 -31.85
CA ALA A 540 10.23 -16.29 -32.42
C ALA A 540 10.98 -17.08 -31.33
N PHE A 541 11.57 -16.39 -30.33
CA PHE A 541 12.19 -17.04 -29.18
C PHE A 541 11.19 -17.90 -28.38
N LEU A 542 9.94 -17.46 -28.23
CA LEU A 542 8.89 -18.20 -27.55
C LEU A 542 8.31 -19.35 -28.40
N GLY A 543 8.69 -19.46 -29.68
CA GLY A 543 8.12 -20.43 -30.62
C GLY A 543 6.66 -20.15 -30.99
N LEU A 544 6.26 -18.87 -30.96
CA LEU A 544 4.90 -18.41 -31.23
C LEU A 544 4.83 -17.64 -32.55
N PRO A 545 3.72 -17.76 -33.33
CA PRO A 545 3.53 -16.99 -34.54
C PRO A 545 3.35 -15.51 -34.22
N TRP A 546 3.98 -14.64 -34.98
CA TRP A 546 3.78 -13.20 -34.89
C TRP A 546 2.68 -12.74 -35.86
N SER A 547 1.89 -11.75 -35.45
CA SER A 547 0.93 -11.08 -36.32
C SER A 547 0.95 -9.56 -36.06
N GLU A 548 0.55 -8.78 -37.06
CA GLU A 548 0.51 -7.32 -36.99
C GLU A 548 -0.49 -6.80 -35.93
N GLU A 549 -1.51 -7.59 -35.60
CA GLU A 549 -2.51 -7.30 -34.57
C GLU A 549 -1.86 -7.13 -33.17
N LEU A 550 -0.70 -7.74 -32.94
CA LEU A 550 0.04 -7.61 -31.68
C LEU A 550 0.53 -6.19 -31.44
N LEU A 551 0.74 -5.38 -32.48
CA LEU A 551 1.13 -3.96 -32.34
C LEU A 551 0.01 -3.11 -31.75
N GLY A 552 -1.24 -3.59 -31.74
CA GLY A 552 -2.38 -2.95 -31.07
C GLY A 552 -2.47 -3.15 -29.56
N PHE A 553 -1.41 -3.65 -28.91
CA PHE A 553 -1.42 -3.98 -27.48
C PHE A 553 -1.71 -2.79 -26.55
N THR A 554 -1.33 -1.56 -26.94
CA THR A 554 -1.61 -0.34 -26.16
C THR A 554 -3.11 -0.03 -26.09
N GLU A 555 -3.86 -0.26 -27.17
CA GLU A 555 -5.31 -0.08 -27.17
C GLU A 555 -6.02 -1.17 -26.34
N ARG A 556 -5.51 -2.39 -26.39
CA ARG A 556 -5.99 -3.47 -25.50
C ARG A 556 -5.72 -3.17 -24.03
N ALA A 557 -4.55 -2.60 -23.71
CA ALA A 557 -4.23 -2.18 -22.34
C ALA A 557 -5.21 -1.12 -21.82
N LYS A 558 -5.63 -0.17 -22.67
CA LYS A 558 -6.67 0.82 -22.32
C LYS A 558 -8.02 0.19 -22.01
N SER A 559 -8.41 -0.85 -22.79
CA SER A 559 -9.72 -1.51 -22.62
C SER A 559 -9.80 -2.40 -21.37
N ARG A 560 -8.68 -2.84 -20.81
CA ARG A 560 -8.62 -3.67 -19.59
C ARG A 560 -8.98 -2.94 -18.30
N GLY A 561 -8.96 -1.61 -18.30
CA GLY A 561 -9.37 -0.77 -17.18
C GLY A 561 -8.29 -0.60 -16.13
N VAL A 562 -8.02 -1.56 -15.26
CA VAL A 562 -7.08 -1.40 -14.14
C VAL A 562 -5.82 -2.22 -14.34
N ILE A 563 -4.66 -1.56 -14.35
CA ILE A 563 -3.34 -2.17 -14.22
C ILE A 563 -2.75 -1.71 -12.87
N SER A 564 -2.38 -2.66 -12.03
CA SER A 564 -1.98 -2.40 -10.63
C SER A 564 -0.59 -1.76 -10.49
N THR A 565 0.23 -1.77 -11.55
CA THR A 565 1.61 -1.30 -11.48
C THR A 565 1.74 0.22 -11.56
N PRO A 566 2.75 0.83 -10.90
CA PRO A 566 3.04 2.26 -10.98
C PRO A 566 3.33 2.78 -12.40
N SER A 567 3.53 1.88 -13.37
CA SER A 567 3.81 2.20 -14.77
C SER A 567 2.55 2.36 -15.64
N TYR A 568 1.35 2.15 -15.07
CA TYR A 568 0.09 2.14 -15.83
C TYR A 568 -0.10 3.37 -16.74
N THR A 569 0.10 4.56 -16.19
CA THR A 569 -0.08 5.81 -16.95
C THR A 569 0.86 5.94 -18.15
N GLN A 570 1.96 5.20 -18.16
CA GLN A 570 2.96 5.19 -19.25
C GLN A 570 2.61 4.18 -20.34
N VAL A 571 2.11 3.00 -19.97
CA VAL A 571 1.84 1.91 -20.94
C VAL A 571 0.53 2.06 -21.71
N VAL A 572 -0.40 2.89 -21.23
CA VAL A 572 -1.63 3.25 -21.97
C VAL A 572 -1.42 4.37 -23.00
N GLN A 573 -0.23 4.98 -23.04
CA GLN A 573 0.17 5.93 -24.08
C GLN A 573 0.86 5.20 -25.24
N PRO A 574 0.85 5.76 -26.46
CA PRO A 574 1.67 5.24 -27.55
C PRO A 574 3.14 5.11 -27.10
N VAL A 575 3.78 4.01 -27.51
CA VAL A 575 5.21 3.79 -27.21
C VAL A 575 6.03 4.99 -27.62
N ASN A 576 6.88 5.47 -26.73
CA ASN A 576 7.68 6.67 -26.96
C ASN A 576 9.02 6.63 -26.19
N ARG A 577 9.98 7.49 -26.61
CA ARG A 577 11.34 7.57 -26.05
C ARG A 577 11.47 8.46 -24.80
N ARG A 578 10.38 9.01 -24.27
CA ARG A 578 10.45 9.99 -23.15
C ARG A 578 11.14 9.46 -21.89
N ALA A 579 11.20 8.16 -21.75
CA ALA A 579 11.83 7.52 -20.62
C ALA A 579 13.33 7.19 -20.85
N VAL A 580 13.84 7.32 -22.07
CA VAL A 580 15.23 7.04 -22.44
C VAL A 580 16.12 8.24 -22.12
N GLY A 581 17.23 8.02 -21.43
CA GLY A 581 18.24 9.04 -21.12
C GLY A 581 17.78 10.12 -20.12
N ARG A 582 16.71 9.88 -19.38
CA ARG A 582 16.19 10.85 -18.39
C ARG A 582 17.20 11.19 -17.32
N TRP A 583 18.05 10.25 -16.94
CA TRP A 583 19.06 10.42 -15.91
C TRP A 583 20.09 11.52 -16.24
N GLN A 584 20.31 11.85 -17.51
CA GLN A 584 21.26 12.88 -17.95
C GLN A 584 20.95 14.26 -17.34
N LEU A 585 19.67 14.61 -17.20
CA LEU A 585 19.25 15.84 -16.51
C LEU A 585 19.61 15.81 -15.01
N TRP A 586 19.79 14.61 -14.45
CA TRP A 586 20.09 14.35 -13.04
C TRP A 586 21.56 13.99 -12.81
N ARG A 587 22.41 14.07 -13.82
CA ARG A 587 23.82 13.64 -13.79
C ARG A 587 24.58 14.14 -12.55
N PRO A 588 24.44 15.42 -12.07
CA PRO A 588 25.16 15.89 -10.89
C PRO A 588 24.90 15.08 -9.61
N TRP A 589 23.73 14.42 -9.48
CA TRP A 589 23.40 13.56 -8.33
C TRP A 589 23.84 12.11 -8.51
N PHE A 590 24.32 11.75 -9.69
CA PHE A 590 24.86 10.42 -10.00
C PHE A 590 26.37 10.36 -9.83
N GLU A 591 27.08 11.48 -9.88
CA GLU A 591 28.54 11.53 -9.80
C GLU A 591 29.08 10.88 -8.51
N GLY A 592 30.23 10.21 -8.59
CA GLY A 592 30.84 9.46 -7.51
C GLY A 592 30.20 8.10 -7.29
N GLU A 593 29.85 7.74 -6.06
CA GLU A 593 29.44 6.39 -5.64
C GLU A 593 28.36 5.75 -6.56
N VAL A 594 27.39 6.53 -7.02
CA VAL A 594 26.29 6.00 -7.84
C VAL A 594 26.79 5.53 -9.20
N LEU A 595 27.52 6.40 -9.92
CA LEU A 595 28.10 6.03 -11.22
C LEU A 595 29.17 4.96 -11.06
N ASP A 596 30.04 5.04 -10.06
CA ASP A 596 31.08 4.02 -9.81
C ASP A 596 30.46 2.64 -9.59
N THR A 597 29.33 2.57 -8.87
CA THR A 597 28.59 1.32 -8.64
C THR A 597 27.95 0.79 -9.92
N LEU A 598 27.45 1.67 -10.79
CA LEU A 598 26.70 1.29 -12.00
C LEU A 598 27.59 1.09 -13.24
N ALA A 599 28.78 1.66 -13.27
CA ALA A 599 29.69 1.61 -14.43
C ALA A 599 29.93 0.17 -14.96
N PRO A 600 30.22 -0.84 -14.12
CA PRO A 600 30.38 -2.22 -14.60
C PRO A 600 29.15 -2.78 -15.33
N TRP A 601 27.95 -2.34 -14.94
CA TRP A 601 26.69 -2.79 -15.53
C TRP A 601 26.35 -2.02 -16.81
N ILE A 602 26.70 -0.72 -16.87
CA ILE A 602 26.59 0.10 -18.08
C ILE A 602 27.41 -0.54 -19.19
N GLU A 603 28.70 -0.83 -18.92
CA GLU A 603 29.60 -1.51 -19.85
C GLU A 603 29.11 -2.92 -20.22
N ARG A 604 28.76 -3.75 -19.21
CA ARG A 604 28.36 -5.14 -19.43
C ARG A 604 27.11 -5.29 -20.28
N PHE A 605 26.16 -4.36 -20.15
CA PHE A 605 24.92 -4.37 -20.92
C PHE A 605 25.01 -3.59 -22.23
N GLY A 606 26.20 -3.05 -22.57
CA GLY A 606 26.46 -2.35 -23.82
C GLY A 606 25.73 -1.01 -23.93
N TYR A 607 25.62 -0.28 -22.80
CA TYR A 607 25.14 1.10 -22.79
C TYR A 607 26.30 2.09 -22.81
N ASP A 608 26.02 3.31 -23.28
CA ASP A 608 26.97 4.39 -23.23
C ASP A 608 26.98 5.03 -21.83
N ALA A 609 28.16 5.42 -21.37
CA ALA A 609 28.33 6.09 -20.07
C ALA A 609 28.00 7.59 -20.11
N ASP A 610 27.75 8.15 -21.32
CA ASP A 610 27.54 9.59 -21.58
C ASP A 610 26.06 9.96 -21.72
#